data_684f9bf602fc63eff39ed1aafd1954c6
#
_entry.id   684f9bf602fc63eff39ed1aafd1954c6
#
_cell.length_a   1.000
_cell.length_b   1.000
_cell.length_c   1.000
_cell.angle_alpha   90.00
_cell.angle_beta   90.00
_cell.angle_gamma   90.00
#
_symmetry.space_group_name_H-M   'P 1'
#
loop_
_entity.id
_entity.type
_entity.pdbx_description
1 polymer ?
#
loop_
_entity_poly.entity_id
_entity_poly.type
_entity_poly.pdbx_seq_one_letter_code
_entity_poly.pdbx_strand_id
1 'polypeptide(L)'
;MEILEMKISNYEEVFKLWTSTAGMGMRNLDDSKEEISKFLKRNPTTNFIAIDNCKIIGVILCGHDGRRAYIYHTAVDEKYRGKGIEKKLVDKVMETLKQEGINKAALVVFSNNEIGNGFWSSTGWERREDLNYYNLNLNNEN
;
A
#
# COMPACT_ATOMS: atom_id res chain seq x y z
N MET A 1 3.35 -13.17 14.47
CA MET A 1 3.18 -12.31 13.28
C MET A 1 4.48 -11.56 13.00
N GLU A 2 4.92 -11.57 11.77
CA GLU A 2 6.14 -10.88 11.34
C GLU A 2 5.83 -9.93 10.21
N ILE A 3 6.56 -8.81 10.14
CA ILE A 3 6.50 -7.87 9.01
C ILE A 3 7.84 -7.96 8.29
N LEU A 4 7.79 -8.31 7.00
CA LEU A 4 8.96 -8.54 6.17
C LEU A 4 8.85 -7.72 4.88
N GLU A 5 9.99 -7.42 4.27
CA GLU A 5 10.00 -6.81 2.95
C GLU A 5 9.34 -7.74 1.93
N MET A 6 8.46 -7.18 1.10
CA MET A 6 7.81 -7.93 0.03
C MET A 6 8.83 -8.27 -1.07
N LYS A 7 8.80 -9.51 -1.52
CA LYS A 7 9.57 -9.98 -2.67
C LYS A 7 8.61 -10.41 -3.77
N ILE A 8 9.09 -10.46 -5.01
CA ILE A 8 8.21 -10.85 -6.13
C ILE A 8 7.69 -12.28 -5.98
N SER A 9 8.41 -13.13 -5.25
CA SER A 9 7.93 -14.48 -4.91
C SER A 9 6.64 -14.49 -4.08
N ASN A 10 6.30 -13.36 -3.47
CA ASN A 10 5.06 -13.22 -2.70
C ASN A 10 3.86 -12.80 -3.57
N TYR A 11 4.08 -12.50 -4.85
CA TYR A 11 3.08 -11.84 -5.69
C TYR A 11 1.76 -12.59 -5.76
N GLU A 12 1.78 -13.90 -5.99
CA GLU A 12 0.55 -14.68 -6.18
C GLU A 12 -0.34 -14.63 -4.94
N GLU A 13 0.25 -14.75 -3.77
CA GLU A 13 -0.47 -14.71 -2.50
C GLU A 13 -0.97 -13.30 -2.19
N VAL A 14 -0.16 -12.28 -2.47
CA VAL A 14 -0.54 -10.87 -2.33
C VAL A 14 -1.67 -10.53 -3.30
N PHE A 15 -1.60 -10.99 -4.53
CA PHE A 15 -2.64 -10.75 -5.53
C PHE A 15 -4.00 -11.30 -5.05
N LYS A 16 -4.00 -12.49 -4.47
CA LYS A 16 -5.23 -13.07 -3.90
C LYS A 16 -5.79 -12.19 -2.78
N LEU A 17 -4.92 -11.64 -1.93
CA LEU A 17 -5.34 -10.74 -0.87
C LEU A 17 -5.96 -9.46 -1.45
N TRP A 18 -5.33 -8.87 -2.45
CA TRP A 18 -5.88 -7.67 -3.11
C TRP A 18 -7.26 -7.94 -3.70
N THR A 19 -7.41 -9.02 -4.45
CA THR A 19 -8.67 -9.32 -5.16
C THR A 19 -9.79 -9.72 -4.21
N SER A 20 -9.48 -10.15 -2.98
CA SER A 20 -10.47 -10.46 -1.96
C SER A 20 -10.80 -9.27 -1.05
N THR A 21 -10.15 -8.12 -1.26
CA THR A 21 -10.34 -6.93 -0.43
C THR A 21 -11.28 -5.95 -1.11
N ALA A 22 -12.38 -5.60 -0.43
CA ALA A 22 -13.33 -4.61 -0.94
C ALA A 22 -12.67 -3.23 -1.04
N GLY A 23 -13.01 -2.46 -2.07
CA GLY A 23 -12.51 -1.10 -2.28
C GLY A 23 -11.11 -1.02 -2.86
N MET A 24 -10.53 -2.14 -3.26
CA MET A 24 -9.21 -2.16 -3.90
C MET A 24 -9.36 -1.82 -5.39
N GLY A 25 -8.75 -0.70 -5.79
CA GLY A 25 -8.78 -0.25 -7.19
C GLY A 25 -7.73 -0.94 -8.04
N MET A 26 -7.98 -2.17 -8.45
CA MET A 26 -7.03 -2.96 -9.25
C MET A 26 -6.92 -2.46 -10.68
N ARG A 27 -5.68 -2.49 -11.20
CA ARG A 27 -5.38 -2.12 -12.59
C ARG A 27 -4.76 -3.31 -13.33
N ASN A 28 -5.08 -3.44 -14.61
CA ASN A 28 -4.65 -4.60 -15.41
C ASN A 28 -3.13 -4.64 -15.62
N LEU A 29 -2.51 -3.51 -15.94
CA LEU A 29 -1.08 -3.43 -16.20
C LEU A 29 -0.30 -3.18 -14.91
N ASP A 30 -0.63 -2.12 -14.18
CA ASP A 30 0.13 -1.72 -13.00
C ASP A 30 0.19 -2.80 -11.94
N ASP A 31 -0.86 -3.61 -11.81
CA ASP A 31 -0.94 -4.68 -10.82
C ASP A 31 -0.56 -6.05 -11.37
N SER A 32 -0.05 -6.11 -12.60
CA SER A 32 0.51 -7.35 -13.15
C SER A 32 1.81 -7.74 -12.44
N LYS A 33 2.15 -9.01 -12.49
CA LYS A 33 3.40 -9.50 -11.87
C LYS A 33 4.62 -8.80 -12.44
N GLU A 34 4.64 -8.54 -13.74
CA GLU A 34 5.75 -7.85 -14.41
C GLU A 34 5.92 -6.43 -13.88
N GLU A 35 4.84 -5.66 -13.80
CA GLU A 35 4.91 -4.28 -13.33
C GLU A 35 5.18 -4.20 -11.82
N ILE A 36 4.64 -5.09 -11.03
CA ILE A 36 4.96 -5.16 -9.60
C ILE A 36 6.43 -5.53 -9.40
N SER A 37 6.98 -6.45 -10.21
CA SER A 37 8.41 -6.78 -10.16
C SER A 37 9.27 -5.53 -10.43
N LYS A 38 8.90 -4.76 -11.45
CA LYS A 38 9.59 -3.50 -11.79
C LYS A 38 9.50 -2.49 -10.63
N PHE A 39 8.33 -2.36 -10.04
CA PHE A 39 8.08 -1.47 -8.92
C PHE A 39 8.93 -1.83 -7.70
N LEU A 40 8.99 -3.11 -7.35
CA LEU A 40 9.79 -3.59 -6.21
C LEU A 40 11.29 -3.40 -6.44
N LYS A 41 11.77 -3.53 -7.68
CA LYS A 41 13.17 -3.26 -8.01
C LYS A 41 13.52 -1.78 -7.84
N ARG A 42 12.59 -0.90 -8.19
CA ARG A 42 12.77 0.54 -8.03
C ARG A 42 12.67 0.97 -6.56
N ASN A 43 11.82 0.30 -5.79
CA ASN A 43 11.56 0.60 -4.38
C ASN A 43 11.73 -0.66 -3.53
N PRO A 44 12.98 -1.12 -3.30
CA PRO A 44 13.18 -2.43 -2.65
C PRO A 44 12.95 -2.43 -1.15
N THR A 45 12.88 -1.27 -0.50
CA THR A 45 12.90 -1.17 0.96
C THR A 45 11.61 -0.67 1.58
N THR A 46 10.61 -0.30 0.78
CA THR A 46 9.41 0.39 1.27
C THR A 46 8.11 -0.38 1.08
N ASN A 47 8.19 -1.65 0.69
CA ASN A 47 7.04 -2.52 0.46
C ASN A 47 7.10 -3.70 1.43
N PHE A 48 6.02 -3.92 2.18
CA PHE A 48 6.03 -4.88 3.27
C PHE A 48 4.82 -5.81 3.23
N ILE A 49 5.04 -7.02 3.76
CA ILE A 49 3.99 -8.00 4.01
C ILE A 49 3.96 -8.33 5.50
N ALA A 50 2.77 -8.67 5.99
CA ALA A 50 2.59 -9.23 7.32
C ALA A 50 2.28 -10.72 7.17
N ILE A 51 3.03 -11.55 7.89
CA ILE A 51 2.90 -13.01 7.85
C ILE A 51 2.49 -13.53 9.22
N ASP A 52 1.50 -14.40 9.24
CA ASP A 52 1.07 -15.13 10.44
C ASP A 52 0.76 -16.57 10.06
N ASN A 53 1.32 -17.53 10.83
CA ASN A 53 1.18 -18.96 10.55
C ASN A 53 1.52 -19.31 9.10
N CYS A 54 2.66 -18.80 8.60
CA CYS A 54 3.15 -19.02 7.23
C CYS A 54 2.22 -18.49 6.13
N LYS A 55 1.27 -17.62 6.48
CA LYS A 55 0.31 -17.03 5.54
C LYS A 55 0.48 -15.52 5.51
N ILE A 56 0.45 -14.94 4.31
CA ILE A 56 0.42 -13.48 4.14
C ILE A 56 -0.98 -12.98 4.48
N ILE A 57 -1.07 -12.15 5.51
CA ILE A 57 -2.33 -11.62 6.03
C ILE A 57 -2.46 -10.12 5.83
N GLY A 58 -1.41 -9.46 5.37
CA GLY A 58 -1.42 -8.03 5.11
C GLY A 58 -0.32 -7.65 4.15
N VAL A 59 -0.51 -6.53 3.47
CA VAL A 59 0.45 -5.97 2.52
C VAL A 59 0.30 -4.46 2.44
N ILE A 60 1.41 -3.77 2.22
CA ILE A 60 1.43 -2.35 1.89
C ILE A 60 2.45 -2.10 0.80
N LEU A 61 2.05 -1.36 -0.22
CA LEU A 61 2.96 -0.87 -1.26
C LEU A 61 3.22 0.60 -1.05
N CYS A 62 4.49 0.98 -1.12
CA CYS A 62 4.89 2.37 -1.09
C CYS A 62 6.09 2.58 -2.01
N GLY A 63 6.02 3.60 -2.85
CA GLY A 63 7.14 4.02 -3.66
C GLY A 63 7.53 5.45 -3.35
N HIS A 64 8.78 5.82 -3.64
CA HIS A 64 9.21 7.22 -3.57
C HIS A 64 10.17 7.52 -4.71
N ASP A 65 10.26 8.80 -5.02
CA ASP A 65 11.10 9.32 -6.10
C ASP A 65 12.38 10.02 -5.57
N GLY A 66 12.71 9.82 -4.30
CA GLY A 66 13.80 10.51 -3.61
C GLY A 66 13.35 11.82 -2.96
N ARG A 67 12.10 12.23 -3.16
CA ARG A 67 11.57 13.50 -2.63
C ARG A 67 10.23 13.28 -1.89
N ARG A 68 9.29 12.59 -2.53
CA ARG A 68 7.95 12.31 -1.98
C ARG A 68 7.66 10.83 -2.08
N ALA A 69 6.90 10.32 -1.13
CA ALA A 69 6.42 8.95 -1.15
C ALA A 69 4.92 8.91 -1.45
N TYR A 70 4.49 7.79 -2.02
CA TYR A 70 3.10 7.55 -2.34
C TYR A 70 2.75 6.12 -1.92
N ILE A 71 1.69 5.99 -1.10
CA ILE A 71 1.18 4.69 -0.67
C ILE A 71 0.12 4.23 -1.66
N TYR A 72 0.28 3.01 -2.13
CA TYR A 72 -0.65 2.37 -3.04
C TYR A 72 -1.55 1.39 -2.31
N HIS A 73 -1.61 0.14 -2.75
CA HIS A 73 -2.47 -0.86 -2.14
C HIS A 73 -2.05 -1.17 -0.70
N THR A 74 -3.00 -1.02 0.21
CA THR A 74 -2.85 -1.41 1.61
C THR A 74 -4.02 -2.31 1.96
N ALA A 75 -3.75 -3.55 2.30
CA ALA A 75 -4.79 -4.54 2.55
C ALA A 75 -4.44 -5.42 3.72
N VAL A 76 -5.44 -5.79 4.52
CA VAL A 76 -5.33 -6.76 5.60
C VAL A 76 -6.47 -7.75 5.44
N ASP A 77 -6.16 -9.04 5.59
CA ASP A 77 -7.14 -10.12 5.54
C ASP A 77 -8.27 -9.80 6.53
N GLU A 78 -9.50 -9.94 6.07
CA GLU A 78 -10.70 -9.63 6.86
C GLU A 78 -10.71 -10.31 8.22
N LYS A 79 -10.22 -11.55 8.29
CA LYS A 79 -10.16 -12.32 9.55
C LYS A 79 -9.17 -11.74 10.56
N TYR A 80 -8.27 -10.89 10.12
CA TYR A 80 -7.22 -10.29 10.95
C TYR A 80 -7.44 -8.80 11.22
N ARG A 81 -8.56 -8.26 10.80
CA ARG A 81 -8.91 -6.85 11.06
C ARG A 81 -9.15 -6.59 12.53
N GLY A 82 -8.97 -5.34 12.94
CA GLY A 82 -9.17 -4.92 14.33
C GLY A 82 -8.04 -5.30 15.27
N LYS A 83 -6.91 -5.79 14.74
CA LYS A 83 -5.74 -6.22 15.52
C LYS A 83 -4.55 -5.27 15.37
N GLY A 84 -4.72 -4.14 14.70
CA GLY A 84 -3.67 -3.15 14.52
C GLY A 84 -2.61 -3.49 13.48
N ILE A 85 -2.86 -4.49 12.62
CA ILE A 85 -1.89 -4.94 11.62
C ILE A 85 -1.65 -3.86 10.56
N GLU A 86 -2.72 -3.23 10.08
CA GLU A 86 -2.63 -2.15 9.10
C GLU A 86 -1.75 -1.02 9.62
N LYS A 87 -1.98 -0.61 10.88
CA LYS A 87 -1.16 0.43 11.51
C LYS A 87 0.30 0.04 11.61
N LYS A 88 0.58 -1.22 11.95
CA LYS A 88 1.97 -1.72 12.02
C LYS A 88 2.66 -1.68 10.67
N LEU A 89 1.93 -2.03 9.59
CA LEU A 89 2.47 -1.94 8.23
C LEU A 89 2.78 -0.48 7.87
N VAL A 90 1.86 0.43 8.15
CA VAL A 90 2.05 1.86 7.88
C VAL A 90 3.22 2.41 8.70
N ASP A 91 3.30 2.07 9.98
CA ASP A 91 4.39 2.54 10.85
C ASP A 91 5.75 2.06 10.32
N LYS A 92 5.82 0.84 9.82
CA LYS A 92 7.06 0.30 9.23
C LYS A 92 7.49 1.08 8.00
N VAL A 93 6.54 1.42 7.13
CA VAL A 93 6.81 2.27 5.96
C VAL A 93 7.28 3.65 6.38
N MET A 94 6.60 4.27 7.34
CA MET A 94 6.96 5.62 7.81
C MET A 94 8.36 5.64 8.42
N GLU A 95 8.68 4.65 9.23
CA GLU A 95 10.03 4.51 9.80
C GLU A 95 11.09 4.41 8.70
N THR A 96 10.85 3.55 7.70
CA THR A 96 11.77 3.35 6.59
C THR A 96 11.95 4.63 5.76
N LEU A 97 10.87 5.33 5.47
CA LEU A 97 10.92 6.58 4.72
C LEU A 97 11.73 7.65 5.45
N LYS A 98 11.56 7.74 6.76
CA LYS A 98 12.35 8.69 7.56
C LYS A 98 13.83 8.36 7.50
N GLN A 99 14.20 7.09 7.59
CA GLN A 99 15.58 6.64 7.46
C GLN A 99 16.17 6.99 6.09
N GLU A 100 15.35 6.98 5.04
CA GLU A 100 15.78 7.32 3.68
C GLU A 100 15.68 8.81 3.36
N GLY A 101 15.34 9.64 4.34
CA GLY A 101 15.31 11.10 4.18
C GLY A 101 14.10 11.64 3.46
N ILE A 102 13.02 10.88 3.38
CA ILE A 102 11.78 11.33 2.76
C ILE A 102 10.95 12.09 3.80
N ASN A 103 10.51 13.29 3.46
CA ASN A 103 9.86 14.20 4.41
C ASN A 103 8.34 14.20 4.34
N LYS A 104 7.74 13.60 3.30
CA LYS A 104 6.29 13.64 3.13
C LYS A 104 5.81 12.47 2.30
N ALA A 105 4.69 11.87 2.73
CA ALA A 105 4.00 10.81 2.00
C ALA A 105 2.56 11.24 1.73
N ALA A 106 1.96 10.68 0.68
CA ALA A 106 0.58 10.92 0.31
C ALA A 106 -0.08 9.62 -0.13
N LEU A 107 -1.40 9.63 -0.16
CA LEU A 107 -2.20 8.53 -0.70
C LEU A 107 -3.56 9.06 -1.14
N VAL A 108 -4.29 8.24 -1.90
CA VAL A 108 -5.69 8.53 -2.23
C VAL A 108 -6.57 7.37 -1.79
N VAL A 109 -7.77 7.69 -1.36
CA VAL A 109 -8.79 6.74 -0.93
C VAL A 109 -10.09 7.12 -1.62
N PHE A 110 -10.84 6.14 -2.11
CA PHE A 110 -12.17 6.43 -2.65
C PHE A 110 -12.99 7.18 -1.61
N SER A 111 -13.66 8.25 -2.02
CA SER A 111 -14.42 9.10 -1.10
C SER A 111 -15.54 8.36 -0.36
N ASN A 112 -16.08 7.30 -0.96
CA ASN A 112 -17.12 6.45 -0.37
C ASN A 112 -16.58 5.29 0.47
N ASN A 113 -15.25 5.16 0.61
CA ASN A 113 -14.66 4.13 1.47
C ASN A 113 -14.57 4.66 2.91
N GLU A 114 -15.65 4.50 3.66
CA GLU A 114 -15.73 5.03 5.03
C GLU A 114 -14.70 4.41 5.97
N ILE A 115 -14.47 3.10 5.84
CA ILE A 115 -13.51 2.37 6.68
C ILE A 115 -12.09 2.88 6.41
N GLY A 116 -11.71 2.97 5.14
CA GLY A 116 -10.40 3.48 4.75
C GLY A 116 -10.17 4.92 5.19
N ASN A 117 -11.13 5.81 4.90
CA ASN A 117 -11.01 7.21 5.31
C ASN A 117 -10.93 7.35 6.83
N GLY A 118 -11.72 6.56 7.57
CA GLY A 118 -11.68 6.54 9.03
C GLY A 118 -10.31 6.11 9.56
N PHE A 119 -9.72 5.07 8.97
CA PHE A 119 -8.40 4.59 9.37
C PHE A 119 -7.34 5.68 9.21
N TRP A 120 -7.25 6.27 8.02
CA TRP A 120 -6.22 7.28 7.74
C TRP A 120 -6.40 8.52 8.62
N SER A 121 -7.63 9.00 8.77
CA SER A 121 -7.92 10.16 9.62
C SER A 121 -7.59 9.90 11.09
N SER A 122 -7.90 8.71 11.61
CA SER A 122 -7.66 8.38 13.02
C SER A 122 -6.18 8.10 13.32
N THR A 123 -5.35 7.86 12.32
CA THR A 123 -3.93 7.55 12.50
C THR A 123 -3.01 8.73 12.17
N GLY A 124 -3.56 9.93 12.07
CA GLY A 124 -2.77 11.16 11.98
C GLY A 124 -2.57 11.71 10.57
N TRP A 125 -3.20 11.11 9.57
CA TRP A 125 -3.13 11.61 8.20
C TRP A 125 -4.15 12.74 8.01
N GLU A 126 -3.72 13.81 7.34
CA GLU A 126 -4.56 14.97 7.09
C GLU A 126 -5.25 14.85 5.73
N ARG A 127 -6.57 14.92 5.74
CA ARG A 127 -7.33 15.04 4.50
C ARG A 127 -7.22 16.46 3.98
N ARG A 128 -6.70 16.62 2.75
CA ARG A 128 -6.51 17.93 2.13
C ARG A 128 -7.74 18.30 1.31
N GLU A 129 -8.51 19.28 1.78
CA GLU A 129 -9.67 19.79 1.05
C GLU A 129 -9.35 20.96 0.14
N ASP A 130 -8.14 21.52 0.30
CA ASP A 130 -7.64 22.66 -0.48
C ASP A 130 -6.93 22.25 -1.76
N LEU A 131 -6.86 20.94 -2.05
CA LEU A 131 -6.19 20.43 -3.24
C LEU A 131 -7.19 19.74 -4.17
N ASN A 132 -6.95 19.86 -5.47
CA ASN A 132 -7.63 19.07 -6.48
C ASN A 132 -6.66 17.99 -6.97
N TYR A 133 -7.16 16.78 -7.12
CA TYR A 133 -6.40 15.66 -7.65
C TYR A 133 -6.65 15.51 -9.13
N TYR A 134 -5.58 15.53 -9.92
CA TYR A 134 -5.65 15.34 -11.37
C TYR A 134 -4.88 14.08 -11.74
N ASN A 135 -5.47 13.24 -12.60
CA ASN A 135 -4.74 12.13 -13.18
C ASN A 135 -5.02 12.03 -14.68
N LEU A 136 -4.15 11.33 -15.39
CA LEU A 136 -4.27 11.12 -16.82
C LEU A 136 -3.77 9.72 -17.13
N ASN A 137 -4.60 8.91 -17.79
CA ASN A 137 -4.19 7.60 -18.27
C ASN A 137 -3.26 7.77 -19.46
N LEU A 138 -2.05 7.20 -19.36
CA LEU A 138 -1.08 7.18 -20.44
C LEU A 138 -1.20 5.91 -21.28
N ASN A 139 -1.82 4.86 -20.74
CA ASN A 139 -2.09 3.61 -21.43
C ASN A 139 -3.51 3.16 -21.10
N ASN A 140 -4.37 3.14 -22.12
CA ASN A 140 -5.80 2.84 -21.95
C ASN A 140 -6.08 1.36 -21.63
N GLU A 141 -5.08 0.49 -21.72
CA GLU A 141 -5.21 -0.93 -21.37
C GLU A 141 -5.00 -1.20 -19.87
N ASN A 142 -4.55 -0.19 -19.14
CA ASN A 142 -4.26 -0.33 -17.70
C ASN A 142 -5.51 -0.56 -16.82
#